data_45bdc76cc19a8e81596ad655dddf0de2
#
_entry.id   45bdc76cc19a8e81596ad655dddf0de2
#
_cell.length_a   1.000
_cell.length_b   1.000
_cell.length_c   1.000
_cell.angle_alpha   90.00
_cell.angle_beta   90.00
_cell.angle_gamma   90.00
#
_symmetry.space_group_name_H-M   'P 1'
#
loop_
_entity.id
_entity.type
_entity.pdbx_description
1 polymer ?
#
loop_
_entity_poly.entity_id
_entity_poly.type
_entity_poly.pdbx_seq_one_letter_code
_entity_poly.pdbx_strand_id
1 'polypeptide(L)'
;MRRITLAQHLIMRQRDKALIDAELRLLIETVARACKAISTRVNKGALADGQGSAGTENVQGEVQKKLDVLSNEILMESNQWGGNLAAFASEEDEHPVPIPERYPRGEYLLLIDPLDGSSNIDVNISVGTIFSVLRCPKAKLREPDESAFLQPGRRQVAAGFAVYGPTTVFVVTVGDGVYGFTLDRETYTFVLTHPEIRIPADTQEFAINASNARRWEPPVKRYIDECLAGADGPRGKDFNMRWVASMVADVFRVLSRGGIFLYPRDSKQKEGRLRLMYEANPMALIVEQAGGAATDGRTPILDLQPEKLHQRIAVILGSKNEVERVTSYHRK
;
A
#
# COMPACT_ATOMS: atom_id res chain seq x y z
N MET A 1 -11.00 24.20 16.66
CA MET A 1 -9.72 23.72 16.07
C MET A 1 -9.82 23.90 14.55
N ARG A 2 -8.85 24.54 13.88
CA ARG A 2 -8.89 24.73 12.42
C ARG A 2 -8.69 23.35 11.75
N ARG A 3 -9.66 22.89 10.97
CA ARG A 3 -9.59 21.60 10.26
C ARG A 3 -8.67 21.77 9.03
N ILE A 4 -7.50 21.15 9.03
CA ILE A 4 -6.56 21.16 7.90
C ILE A 4 -7.01 20.12 6.89
N THR A 5 -7.25 20.51 5.65
CA THR A 5 -7.60 19.59 4.57
C THR A 5 -6.34 18.99 3.93
N LEU A 6 -6.48 17.86 3.19
CA LEU A 6 -5.39 17.29 2.41
C LEU A 6 -4.75 18.32 1.47
N ALA A 7 -5.57 19.08 0.73
CA ALA A 7 -5.08 20.12 -0.18
C ALA A 7 -4.27 21.19 0.57
N GLN A 8 -4.76 21.69 1.71
CA GLN A 8 -4.01 22.65 2.52
C GLN A 8 -2.68 22.06 3.01
N HIS A 9 -2.67 20.81 3.48
CA HIS A 9 -1.47 20.14 3.93
C HIS A 9 -0.43 20.02 2.81
N LEU A 10 -0.84 19.56 1.62
CA LEU A 10 0.06 19.43 0.47
C LEU A 10 0.59 20.77 -0.03
N ILE A 11 -0.22 21.85 0.01
CA ILE A 11 0.24 23.21 -0.30
C ILE A 11 1.32 23.66 0.69
N MET A 12 1.17 23.34 1.98
CA MET A 12 2.21 23.65 2.99
C MET A 12 3.51 22.90 2.68
N ARG A 13 3.45 21.60 2.29
CA ARG A 13 4.63 20.83 1.89
C ARG A 13 5.31 21.38 0.64
N GLN A 14 4.54 21.88 -0.32
CA GLN A 14 5.06 22.52 -1.52
C GLN A 14 5.75 23.84 -1.22
N ARG A 15 5.12 24.71 -0.40
CA ARG A 15 5.60 26.08 -0.15
C ARG A 15 6.70 26.17 0.89
N ASP A 16 6.49 25.50 2.02
CA ASP A 16 7.34 25.70 3.20
C ASP A 16 8.63 24.86 3.15
N LYS A 17 8.56 23.68 2.50
CA LYS A 17 9.68 22.73 2.48
C LYS A 17 10.21 22.41 1.09
N ALA A 18 9.55 22.87 0.04
CA ALA A 18 9.87 22.55 -1.36
C ALA A 18 10.04 21.03 -1.63
N LEU A 19 9.31 20.20 -0.85
CA LEU A 19 9.41 18.74 -0.92
C LEU A 19 8.72 18.18 -2.16
N ILE A 20 7.68 18.85 -2.62
CA ILE A 20 6.89 18.46 -3.79
C ILE A 20 6.70 19.66 -4.71
N ASP A 21 6.62 19.40 -5.99
CA ASP A 21 6.22 20.40 -6.98
C ASP A 21 4.69 20.46 -7.13
N ALA A 22 4.20 21.36 -7.97
CA ALA A 22 2.77 21.53 -8.20
C ALA A 22 2.15 20.31 -8.89
N GLU A 23 2.88 19.65 -9.78
CA GLU A 23 2.41 18.49 -10.52
C GLU A 23 2.21 17.29 -9.61
N LEU A 24 3.18 17.00 -8.73
CA LEU A 24 3.05 15.93 -7.74
C LEU A 24 1.91 16.20 -6.77
N ARG A 25 1.75 17.46 -6.32
CA ARG A 25 0.62 17.86 -5.48
C ARG A 25 -0.71 17.56 -6.16
N LEU A 26 -0.87 18.02 -7.42
CA LEU A 26 -2.11 17.82 -8.20
C LEU A 26 -2.38 16.32 -8.44
N LEU A 27 -1.35 15.54 -8.70
CA LEU A 27 -1.46 14.09 -8.86
C LEU A 27 -2.00 13.42 -7.59
N ILE A 28 -1.42 13.71 -6.41
CA ILE A 28 -1.89 13.16 -5.14
C ILE A 28 -3.34 13.58 -4.85
N GLU A 29 -3.70 14.84 -5.10
CA GLU A 29 -5.08 15.34 -4.95
C GLU A 29 -6.05 14.61 -5.89
N THR A 30 -5.61 14.27 -7.10
CA THR A 30 -6.43 13.54 -8.08
C THR A 30 -6.63 12.08 -7.67
N VAL A 31 -5.56 11.40 -7.22
CA VAL A 31 -5.68 10.05 -6.64
C VAL A 31 -6.63 10.06 -5.44
N ALA A 32 -6.51 11.01 -4.53
CA ALA A 32 -7.40 11.12 -3.39
C ALA A 32 -8.87 11.35 -3.80
N ARG A 33 -9.11 12.08 -4.90
CA ARG A 33 -10.46 12.27 -5.47
C ARG A 33 -11.01 10.96 -6.04
N ALA A 34 -10.21 10.18 -6.76
CA ALA A 34 -10.57 8.85 -7.21
C ALA A 34 -10.93 7.92 -6.03
N CYS A 35 -10.12 7.93 -4.96
CA CYS A 35 -10.41 7.17 -3.74
C CYS A 35 -11.75 7.55 -3.09
N LYS A 36 -12.20 8.81 -3.16
CA LYS A 36 -13.55 9.20 -2.69
C LYS A 36 -14.65 8.55 -3.52
N ALA A 37 -14.48 8.50 -4.84
CA ALA A 37 -15.43 7.84 -5.74
C ALA A 37 -15.50 6.34 -5.47
N ILE A 38 -14.34 5.67 -5.32
CA ILE A 38 -14.26 4.26 -4.96
C ILE A 38 -14.91 4.01 -3.60
N SER A 39 -14.59 4.82 -2.58
CA SER A 39 -15.22 4.74 -1.26
C SER A 39 -16.75 4.76 -1.33
N THR A 40 -17.31 5.60 -2.20
CA THR A 40 -18.76 5.66 -2.41
C THR A 40 -19.31 4.36 -2.99
N ARG A 41 -18.59 3.74 -3.92
CA ARG A 41 -18.98 2.45 -4.52
C ARG A 41 -18.88 1.31 -3.51
N VAL A 42 -17.77 1.21 -2.79
CA VAL A 42 -17.57 0.22 -1.72
C VAL A 42 -18.68 0.32 -0.67
N ASN A 43 -19.01 1.53 -0.21
CA ASN A 43 -20.04 1.74 0.80
C ASN A 43 -21.48 1.43 0.34
N LYS A 44 -21.74 1.40 -0.97
CA LYS A 44 -23.04 0.96 -1.51
C LYS A 44 -23.16 -0.55 -1.55
N GLY A 45 -22.03 -1.29 -1.59
CA GLY A 45 -22.04 -2.74 -1.61
C GLY A 45 -22.95 -3.31 -2.71
N ALA A 46 -23.82 -4.22 -2.35
CA ALA A 46 -24.78 -4.84 -3.25
C ALA A 46 -25.76 -3.86 -3.93
N LEU A 47 -26.00 -2.70 -3.32
CA LEU A 47 -26.89 -1.68 -3.91
C LEU A 47 -26.30 -1.00 -5.18
N ALA A 48 -25.01 -1.18 -5.43
CA ALA A 48 -24.32 -0.62 -6.59
C ALA A 48 -23.92 -1.67 -7.63
N ASP A 49 -24.48 -2.89 -7.56
CA ASP A 49 -24.05 -4.07 -8.35
C ASP A 49 -22.52 -4.34 -8.28
N GLY A 50 -21.89 -3.85 -7.20
CA GLY A 50 -20.44 -3.90 -7.01
C GLY A 50 -19.92 -5.22 -6.44
N GLN A 51 -20.80 -6.13 -6.01
CA GLN A 51 -20.41 -7.42 -5.45
C GLN A 51 -20.38 -8.53 -6.50
N GLY A 52 -19.61 -9.59 -6.19
CA GLY A 52 -19.48 -10.77 -7.04
C GLY A 52 -18.34 -10.68 -8.06
N SER A 53 -18.12 -11.78 -8.77
CA SER A 53 -17.11 -11.90 -9.82
C SER A 53 -17.47 -11.04 -11.04
N ALA A 54 -16.45 -10.46 -11.68
CA ALA A 54 -16.57 -9.86 -13.00
C ALA A 54 -16.71 -10.91 -14.11
N GLY A 55 -16.45 -12.19 -13.80
CA GLY A 55 -16.41 -13.27 -14.79
C GLY A 55 -15.08 -13.34 -15.57
N THR A 56 -14.10 -12.54 -15.16
CA THR A 56 -12.75 -12.47 -15.71
C THR A 56 -11.69 -12.82 -14.66
N GLU A 57 -10.51 -13.20 -15.12
CA GLU A 57 -9.33 -13.35 -14.28
C GLU A 57 -8.33 -12.25 -14.66
N ASN A 58 -7.59 -11.74 -13.68
CA ASN A 58 -6.50 -10.82 -13.97
C ASN A 58 -5.30 -11.58 -14.56
N VAL A 59 -4.29 -10.84 -14.99
CA VAL A 59 -3.06 -11.38 -15.62
C VAL A 59 -2.31 -12.39 -14.74
N GLN A 60 -2.69 -12.52 -13.47
CA GLN A 60 -2.08 -13.43 -12.52
C GLN A 60 -2.96 -14.65 -12.20
N GLY A 61 -4.10 -14.81 -12.91
CA GLY A 61 -5.04 -15.90 -12.72
C GLY A 61 -5.89 -15.78 -11.45
N GLU A 62 -6.06 -14.56 -10.94
CA GLU A 62 -6.95 -14.27 -9.81
C GLU A 62 -8.31 -13.82 -10.33
N VAL A 63 -9.39 -14.35 -9.74
CA VAL A 63 -10.76 -13.98 -10.14
C VAL A 63 -11.02 -12.52 -9.77
N GLN A 64 -11.17 -11.67 -10.78
CA GLN A 64 -11.49 -10.25 -10.60
C GLN A 64 -12.90 -10.07 -10.03
N LYS A 65 -13.03 -9.17 -9.08
CA LYS A 65 -14.32 -8.69 -8.62
C LYS A 65 -14.77 -7.50 -9.49
N LYS A 66 -16.05 -7.27 -9.59
CA LYS A 66 -16.59 -6.11 -10.33
C LYS A 66 -16.03 -4.78 -9.82
N LEU A 67 -15.77 -4.69 -8.50
CA LEU A 67 -15.17 -3.50 -7.90
C LEU A 67 -13.68 -3.33 -8.21
N ASP A 68 -12.91 -4.41 -8.48
CA ASP A 68 -11.52 -4.30 -8.94
C ASP A 68 -11.48 -3.56 -10.27
N VAL A 69 -12.25 -4.04 -11.25
CA VAL A 69 -12.35 -3.44 -12.60
C VAL A 69 -12.81 -1.98 -12.50
N LEU A 70 -13.90 -1.72 -11.77
CA LEU A 70 -14.43 -0.37 -11.62
C LEU A 70 -13.44 0.58 -10.91
N SER A 71 -12.72 0.09 -9.90
CA SER A 71 -11.74 0.91 -9.17
C SER A 71 -10.54 1.24 -10.06
N ASN A 72 -10.09 0.29 -10.89
CA ASN A 72 -9.06 0.51 -11.88
C ASN A 72 -9.47 1.58 -12.90
N GLU A 73 -10.66 1.46 -13.49
CA GLU A 73 -11.22 2.44 -14.43
C GLU A 73 -11.31 3.84 -13.80
N ILE A 74 -11.86 3.96 -12.57
CA ILE A 74 -11.97 5.26 -11.88
C ILE A 74 -10.60 5.90 -11.68
N LEU A 75 -9.58 5.14 -11.26
CA LEU A 75 -8.23 5.66 -11.05
C LEU A 75 -7.59 6.11 -12.36
N MET A 76 -7.69 5.31 -13.41
CA MET A 76 -7.12 5.63 -14.72
C MET A 76 -7.81 6.84 -15.35
N GLU A 77 -9.13 6.84 -15.43
CA GLU A 77 -9.90 7.95 -16.02
C GLU A 77 -9.69 9.27 -15.29
N SER A 78 -9.59 9.23 -13.95
CA SER A 78 -9.37 10.44 -13.15
C SER A 78 -8.00 11.07 -13.38
N ASN A 79 -6.96 10.28 -13.69
CA ASN A 79 -5.57 10.74 -13.72
C ASN A 79 -5.00 10.95 -15.13
N GLN A 80 -5.62 10.40 -16.20
CA GLN A 80 -5.05 10.44 -17.56
C GLN A 80 -5.01 11.82 -18.22
N TRP A 81 -5.88 12.75 -17.84
CA TRP A 81 -6.06 14.04 -18.52
C TRP A 81 -5.34 15.22 -17.86
N GLY A 82 -4.81 15.02 -16.64
CA GLY A 82 -4.28 16.10 -15.80
C GLY A 82 -2.90 16.63 -16.19
N GLY A 83 -2.20 15.99 -17.13
CA GLY A 83 -0.87 16.42 -17.59
C GLY A 83 0.26 16.13 -16.60
N ASN A 84 0.01 15.36 -15.54
CA ASN A 84 1.01 15.07 -14.50
C ASN A 84 1.73 13.73 -14.72
N LEU A 85 1.15 12.83 -15.52
CA LEU A 85 1.63 11.47 -15.72
C LEU A 85 2.23 11.24 -17.10
N ALA A 86 3.27 10.42 -17.14
CA ALA A 86 3.80 9.80 -18.36
C ALA A 86 3.06 8.49 -18.67
N ALA A 87 2.83 7.66 -17.65
CA ALA A 87 2.12 6.38 -17.76
C ALA A 87 1.60 5.89 -16.40
N PHE A 88 0.76 4.85 -16.46
CA PHE A 88 0.27 4.07 -15.32
C PHE A 88 0.83 2.65 -15.33
N ALA A 89 0.88 2.03 -14.16
CA ALA A 89 0.99 0.59 -14.01
C ALA A 89 0.01 0.15 -12.92
N SER A 90 -0.86 -0.78 -13.26
CA SER A 90 -1.87 -1.35 -12.37
C SER A 90 -1.62 -2.83 -12.12
N GLU A 91 -2.00 -3.31 -10.95
CA GLU A 91 -2.04 -4.75 -10.67
C GLU A 91 -2.96 -5.51 -11.62
N GLU A 92 -4.02 -4.83 -12.09
CA GLU A 92 -5.06 -5.41 -12.95
C GLU A 92 -4.69 -5.46 -14.45
N ASP A 93 -3.69 -4.69 -14.87
CA ASP A 93 -3.27 -4.57 -16.27
C ASP A 93 -1.92 -5.28 -16.51
N GLU A 94 -1.82 -6.08 -17.59
CA GLU A 94 -0.60 -6.84 -17.91
C GLU A 94 0.62 -5.95 -18.19
N HIS A 95 0.38 -4.83 -18.82
CA HIS A 95 1.42 -3.90 -19.27
C HIS A 95 1.15 -2.48 -18.77
N PRO A 96 2.19 -1.64 -18.66
CA PRO A 96 2.00 -0.23 -18.40
C PRO A 96 1.09 0.42 -19.46
N VAL A 97 0.19 1.28 -19.00
CA VAL A 97 -0.73 2.00 -19.86
C VAL A 97 -0.22 3.42 -20.06
N PRO A 98 0.21 3.80 -21.28
CA PRO A 98 0.65 5.16 -21.57
C PRO A 98 -0.53 6.14 -21.52
N ILE A 99 -0.24 7.40 -21.22
CA ILE A 99 -1.25 8.46 -21.34
C ILE A 99 -1.66 8.60 -22.82
N PRO A 100 -2.97 8.60 -23.13
CA PRO A 100 -3.46 8.78 -24.50
C PRO A 100 -2.90 10.06 -25.15
N GLU A 101 -2.58 10.02 -26.43
CA GLU A 101 -1.95 11.15 -27.18
C GLU A 101 -2.76 12.44 -27.15
N ARG A 102 -4.09 12.33 -26.99
CA ARG A 102 -5.00 13.49 -26.88
C ARG A 102 -4.82 14.29 -25.60
N TYR A 103 -4.08 13.78 -24.62
CA TYR A 103 -3.85 14.44 -23.35
C TYR A 103 -2.38 14.83 -23.17
N PRO A 104 -2.09 15.92 -22.45
CA PRO A 104 -0.72 16.28 -22.13
C PRO A 104 -0.08 15.21 -21.23
N ARG A 105 1.21 14.99 -21.40
CA ARG A 105 2.02 14.07 -20.56
C ARG A 105 2.88 14.86 -19.59
N GLY A 106 3.04 14.32 -18.37
CA GLY A 106 3.91 14.84 -17.33
C GLY A 106 5.12 13.94 -17.07
N GLU A 107 5.78 14.18 -15.94
CA GLU A 107 7.03 13.50 -15.60
C GLU A 107 6.87 12.35 -14.59
N TYR A 108 5.66 12.05 -14.13
CA TYR A 108 5.43 11.04 -13.10
C TYR A 108 4.90 9.74 -13.68
N LEU A 109 5.23 8.65 -12.99
CA LEU A 109 4.66 7.31 -13.18
C LEU A 109 3.82 7.00 -11.96
N LEU A 110 2.59 6.54 -12.17
CA LEU A 110 1.69 6.12 -11.10
C LEU A 110 1.54 4.60 -11.11
N LEU A 111 1.84 3.98 -9.97
CA LEU A 111 1.62 2.55 -9.72
C LEU A 111 0.45 2.41 -8.77
N ILE A 112 -0.48 1.49 -9.07
CA ILE A 112 -1.69 1.30 -8.29
C ILE A 112 -2.01 -0.18 -8.07
N ASP A 113 -2.43 -0.50 -6.87
CA ASP A 113 -3.32 -1.61 -6.56
C ASP A 113 -4.71 -0.98 -6.35
N PRO A 114 -5.63 -1.14 -7.31
CA PRO A 114 -6.91 -0.45 -7.27
C PRO A 114 -7.78 -0.84 -6.09
N LEU A 115 -7.71 -2.11 -5.64
CA LEU A 115 -8.55 -2.61 -4.56
C LEU A 115 -7.91 -3.76 -3.78
N ASP A 116 -6.91 -3.45 -2.95
CA ASP A 116 -6.30 -4.41 -2.02
C ASP A 116 -7.34 -5.09 -1.14
N GLY A 117 -7.22 -6.41 -1.03
CA GLY A 117 -8.08 -7.23 -0.22
C GLY A 117 -9.47 -7.48 -0.82
N SER A 118 -9.65 -7.38 -2.13
CA SER A 118 -10.92 -7.50 -2.84
C SER A 118 -11.70 -8.79 -2.54
N SER A 119 -11.04 -9.88 -2.15
CA SER A 119 -11.69 -11.11 -1.67
C SER A 119 -12.58 -10.89 -0.42
N ASN A 120 -12.36 -9.79 0.31
CA ASN A 120 -13.11 -9.42 1.51
C ASN A 120 -14.39 -8.62 1.23
N ILE A 121 -14.62 -8.18 0.00
CA ILE A 121 -15.77 -7.33 -0.37
C ILE A 121 -17.09 -8.03 -0.09
N ASP A 122 -17.21 -9.29 -0.49
CA ASP A 122 -18.45 -10.03 -0.38
C ASP A 122 -18.84 -10.37 1.08
N VAL A 123 -17.88 -10.23 2.00
CA VAL A 123 -18.08 -10.48 3.44
C VAL A 123 -17.99 -9.21 4.28
N ASN A 124 -18.03 -8.04 3.63
CA ASN A 124 -18.09 -6.72 4.25
C ASN A 124 -16.92 -6.40 5.20
N ILE A 125 -15.71 -6.84 4.85
CA ILE A 125 -14.48 -6.52 5.55
C ILE A 125 -13.78 -5.38 4.80
N SER A 126 -13.01 -4.56 5.53
CA SER A 126 -12.29 -3.40 4.98
C SER A 126 -11.35 -3.80 3.85
N VAL A 127 -11.40 -3.02 2.78
CA VAL A 127 -10.52 -3.09 1.59
C VAL A 127 -9.91 -1.73 1.35
N GLY A 128 -9.05 -1.58 0.34
CA GLY A 128 -8.47 -0.26 0.07
C GLY A 128 -7.78 -0.14 -1.28
N THR A 129 -7.30 1.04 -1.56
CA THR A 129 -6.49 1.37 -2.73
C THR A 129 -5.08 1.69 -2.28
N ILE A 130 -4.05 1.13 -2.93
CA ILE A 130 -2.64 1.45 -2.68
C ILE A 130 -2.09 2.18 -3.90
N PHE A 131 -1.24 3.19 -3.67
CA PHE A 131 -0.56 3.87 -4.75
C PHE A 131 0.88 4.25 -4.40
N SER A 132 1.72 4.33 -5.40
CA SER A 132 3.02 4.99 -5.32
C SER A 132 3.33 5.79 -6.58
N VAL A 133 4.22 6.77 -6.42
CA VAL A 133 4.62 7.66 -7.51
C VAL A 133 6.13 7.59 -7.68
N LEU A 134 6.57 7.38 -8.92
CA LEU A 134 7.97 7.46 -9.35
C LEU A 134 8.13 8.62 -10.32
N ARG A 135 9.37 9.11 -10.48
CA ARG A 135 9.70 9.97 -11.63
C ARG A 135 10.02 9.11 -12.83
N CYS A 136 9.44 9.45 -13.98
CA CYS A 136 9.79 8.81 -15.25
C CYS A 136 11.22 9.19 -15.64
N PRO A 137 12.09 8.22 -15.97
CA PRO A 137 13.41 8.53 -16.49
C PRO A 137 13.32 9.38 -17.76
N LYS A 138 14.14 10.45 -17.86
CA LYS A 138 14.09 11.41 -18.99
C LYS A 138 14.15 10.74 -20.36
N ALA A 139 14.93 9.68 -20.49
CA ALA A 139 15.04 8.91 -21.73
C ALA A 139 13.75 8.15 -22.13
N LYS A 140 12.82 7.96 -21.18
CA LYS A 140 11.57 7.20 -21.36
C LYS A 140 10.32 8.07 -21.40
N LEU A 141 10.44 9.39 -21.27
CA LEU A 141 9.27 10.30 -21.20
C LEU A 141 8.36 10.23 -22.44
N ARG A 142 8.93 9.97 -23.61
CA ARG A 142 8.15 9.90 -24.87
C ARG A 142 7.41 8.58 -25.02
N GLU A 143 8.06 7.49 -24.63
CA GLU A 143 7.54 6.11 -24.72
C GLU A 143 7.88 5.35 -23.45
N PRO A 144 7.14 5.60 -22.34
CA PRO A 144 7.35 4.89 -21.11
C PRO A 144 6.90 3.44 -21.27
N ASP A 145 7.86 2.54 -21.14
CA ASP A 145 7.69 1.08 -21.12
C ASP A 145 7.84 0.51 -19.71
N GLU A 146 7.75 -0.80 -19.55
CA GLU A 146 7.93 -1.47 -18.26
C GLU A 146 9.24 -1.08 -17.57
N SER A 147 10.33 -0.92 -18.33
CA SER A 147 11.64 -0.59 -17.76
C SER A 147 11.68 0.78 -17.05
N ALA A 148 10.77 1.70 -17.41
CA ALA A 148 10.64 2.98 -16.72
C ALA A 148 10.17 2.83 -15.27
N PHE A 149 9.37 1.81 -15.00
CA PHE A 149 8.82 1.50 -13.68
C PHE A 149 9.77 0.69 -12.80
N LEU A 150 10.67 -0.11 -13.37
CA LEU A 150 11.55 -1.02 -12.64
C LEU A 150 12.62 -0.28 -11.84
N GLN A 151 12.19 0.54 -10.90
CA GLN A 151 13.04 1.34 -10.01
C GLN A 151 12.95 0.82 -8.57
N PRO A 152 14.05 0.83 -7.80
CA PRO A 152 14.03 0.46 -6.38
C PRO A 152 13.02 1.29 -5.59
N GLY A 153 12.44 0.71 -4.55
CA GLY A 153 11.43 1.37 -3.72
C GLY A 153 11.88 2.72 -3.12
N ARG A 154 13.18 2.93 -2.92
CA ARG A 154 13.73 4.23 -2.48
C ARG A 154 13.61 5.37 -3.50
N ARG A 155 13.26 5.07 -4.74
CA ARG A 155 13.01 6.08 -5.78
C ARG A 155 11.59 6.64 -5.76
N GLN A 156 10.70 6.09 -4.96
CA GLN A 156 9.37 6.63 -4.77
C GLN A 156 9.43 8.07 -4.23
N VAL A 157 8.71 8.98 -4.87
CA VAL A 157 8.59 10.39 -4.46
C VAL A 157 7.35 10.63 -3.61
N ALA A 158 6.40 9.72 -3.68
CA ALA A 158 5.23 9.66 -2.80
C ALA A 158 4.70 8.23 -2.75
N ALA A 159 4.09 7.87 -1.64
CA ALA A 159 3.31 6.66 -1.49
C ALA A 159 2.13 6.89 -0.56
N GLY A 160 1.06 6.14 -0.75
CA GLY A 160 -0.11 6.23 0.10
C GLY A 160 -1.08 5.10 -0.12
N PHE A 161 -2.10 5.08 0.71
CA PHE A 161 -3.23 4.18 0.54
C PHE A 161 -4.50 4.81 1.10
N ALA A 162 -5.64 4.36 0.58
CA ALA A 162 -6.93 4.60 1.20
C ALA A 162 -7.44 3.30 1.82
N VAL A 163 -7.92 3.33 3.06
CA VAL A 163 -8.64 2.20 3.66
C VAL A 163 -10.13 2.53 3.70
N TYR A 164 -10.94 1.65 3.12
CA TYR A 164 -12.40 1.74 3.08
C TYR A 164 -12.99 0.81 4.16
N GLY A 165 -13.17 1.36 5.34
CA GLY A 165 -13.67 0.67 6.53
C GLY A 165 -14.84 1.43 7.16
N PRO A 166 -15.02 1.33 8.49
CA PRO A 166 -16.03 2.12 9.22
C PRO A 166 -15.94 3.63 8.91
N THR A 167 -14.72 4.13 8.71
CA THR A 167 -14.44 5.42 8.10
C THR A 167 -13.49 5.24 6.92
N THR A 168 -13.52 6.15 5.95
CA THR A 168 -12.52 6.17 4.89
C THR A 168 -11.35 7.04 5.32
N VAL A 169 -10.16 6.43 5.40
CA VAL A 169 -8.94 7.15 5.76
C VAL A 169 -7.95 7.09 4.61
N PHE A 170 -7.39 8.23 4.23
CA PHE A 170 -6.33 8.38 3.24
C PHE A 170 -5.02 8.64 3.96
N VAL A 171 -4.07 7.74 3.81
CA VAL A 171 -2.71 7.83 4.38
C VAL A 171 -1.73 8.18 3.28
N VAL A 172 -0.83 9.12 3.52
CA VAL A 172 0.15 9.56 2.53
C VAL A 172 1.47 9.97 3.16
N THR A 173 2.55 9.70 2.44
CA THR A 173 3.88 10.26 2.67
C THR A 173 4.44 10.86 1.38
N VAL A 174 5.17 11.95 1.53
CA VAL A 174 5.98 12.58 0.46
C VAL A 174 7.46 12.65 0.87
N GLY A 175 7.87 11.75 1.79
CA GLY A 175 9.24 11.62 2.27
C GLY A 175 9.57 12.45 3.52
N ASP A 176 8.56 13.06 4.18
CA ASP A 176 8.77 13.84 5.42
C ASP A 176 7.76 13.47 6.52
N GLY A 177 7.64 12.18 6.78
CA GLY A 177 6.68 11.63 7.74
C GLY A 177 5.41 11.11 7.08
N VAL A 178 4.50 10.61 7.89
CA VAL A 178 3.26 9.96 7.46
C VAL A 178 2.06 10.68 8.07
N TYR A 179 1.05 10.95 7.25
CA TYR A 179 -0.14 11.72 7.63
C TYR A 179 -1.40 11.00 7.21
N GLY A 180 -2.40 10.98 8.09
CA GLY A 180 -3.69 10.33 7.83
C GLY A 180 -4.85 11.33 7.84
N PHE A 181 -5.71 11.22 6.82
CA PHE A 181 -6.83 12.12 6.58
C PHE A 181 -8.12 11.32 6.52
N THR A 182 -9.10 11.67 7.37
CA THR A 182 -10.41 11.02 7.33
C THR A 182 -11.34 11.77 6.38
N LEU A 183 -12.10 11.03 5.58
CA LEU A 183 -13.11 11.59 4.71
C LEU A 183 -14.31 12.07 5.54
N ASP A 184 -14.46 13.39 5.61
CA ASP A 184 -15.69 14.01 6.10
C ASP A 184 -16.77 13.86 5.01
N ARG A 185 -17.78 13.04 5.29
CA ARG A 185 -18.85 12.71 4.32
C ARG A 185 -19.84 13.84 4.12
N GLU A 186 -19.90 14.81 5.02
CA GLU A 186 -20.77 15.99 4.87
C GLU A 186 -20.18 16.98 3.87
N THR A 187 -18.87 17.26 3.98
CA THR A 187 -18.20 18.21 3.10
C THR A 187 -17.46 17.53 1.94
N TYR A 188 -17.42 16.20 1.91
CA TYR A 188 -16.69 15.37 0.95
C TYR A 188 -15.20 15.74 0.85
N THR A 189 -14.61 16.07 2.00
CA THR A 189 -13.23 16.55 2.11
C THR A 189 -12.41 15.65 3.02
N PHE A 190 -11.19 15.31 2.61
CA PHE A 190 -10.22 14.64 3.47
C PHE A 190 -9.64 15.66 4.47
N VAL A 191 -9.85 15.41 5.77
CA VAL A 191 -9.44 16.25 6.88
C VAL A 191 -8.36 15.54 7.69
N LEU A 192 -7.29 16.24 8.05
CA LEU A 192 -6.18 15.73 8.85
C LEU A 192 -6.68 15.30 10.25
N THR A 193 -6.62 13.99 10.50
CA THR A 193 -7.02 13.39 11.79
C THR A 193 -5.88 12.65 12.47
N HIS A 194 -4.86 12.27 11.71
CA HIS A 194 -3.68 11.56 12.19
C HIS A 194 -2.43 12.35 11.79
N PRO A 195 -2.09 13.40 12.54
CA PRO A 195 -0.88 14.17 12.26
C PRO A 195 0.35 13.38 12.71
N GLU A 196 1.34 13.30 11.83
CA GLU A 196 2.65 12.71 12.14
C GLU A 196 2.58 11.30 12.78
N ILE A 197 2.03 10.34 12.03
CA ILE A 197 1.90 8.96 12.47
C ILE A 197 3.29 8.38 12.78
N ARG A 198 3.43 7.73 13.95
CA ARG A 198 4.64 7.08 14.40
C ARG A 198 4.34 5.67 14.89
N ILE A 199 5.09 4.68 14.38
CA ILE A 199 5.00 3.28 14.82
C ILE A 199 5.88 3.12 16.06
N PRO A 200 5.35 2.63 17.20
CA PRO A 200 6.18 2.24 18.35
C PRO A 200 7.23 1.21 17.95
N ALA A 201 8.47 1.36 18.44
CA ALA A 201 9.56 0.42 18.12
C ALA A 201 9.28 -0.99 18.64
N ASP A 202 8.59 -1.12 19.78
CA ASP A 202 8.17 -2.37 20.39
C ASP A 202 6.66 -2.57 20.26
N THR A 203 6.24 -3.85 20.24
CA THR A 203 4.81 -4.21 20.18
C THR A 203 4.54 -5.54 20.89
N GLN A 204 3.24 -5.81 21.10
CA GLN A 204 2.71 -7.09 21.52
C GLN A 204 1.60 -7.60 20.57
N GLU A 205 1.61 -7.13 19.31
CA GLU A 205 0.69 -7.59 18.29
C GLU A 205 1.43 -8.12 17.07
N PHE A 206 0.93 -9.23 16.52
CA PHE A 206 1.39 -9.77 15.25
C PHE A 206 0.22 -10.17 14.36
N ALA A 207 0.42 -10.10 13.06
CA ALA A 207 -0.55 -10.54 12.06
C ALA A 207 0.14 -11.49 11.08
N ILE A 208 -0.40 -12.70 10.96
CA ILE A 208 0.06 -13.72 10.02
C ILE A 208 -1.08 -14.69 9.72
N ASN A 209 -1.13 -15.22 8.50
CA ASN A 209 -2.06 -16.30 8.18
C ASN A 209 -1.60 -17.62 8.78
N ALA A 210 -2.09 -17.95 9.98
CA ALA A 210 -1.71 -19.15 10.73
C ALA A 210 -2.04 -20.47 10.00
N SER A 211 -2.95 -20.48 9.01
CA SER A 211 -3.26 -21.67 8.22
C SER A 211 -2.08 -22.17 7.39
N ASN A 212 -1.07 -21.32 7.17
CA ASN A 212 0.16 -21.64 6.45
C ASN A 212 1.30 -22.15 7.36
N ALA A 213 1.08 -22.31 8.68
CA ALA A 213 2.11 -22.64 9.67
C ALA A 213 2.97 -23.86 9.30
N ARG A 214 2.35 -24.90 8.69
CA ARG A 214 3.06 -26.12 8.23
C ARG A 214 4.03 -25.89 7.06
N ARG A 215 4.00 -24.70 6.44
CA ARG A 215 4.79 -24.36 5.25
C ARG A 215 5.83 -23.29 5.50
N TRP A 216 5.75 -22.57 6.63
CA TRP A 216 6.66 -21.46 6.93
C TRP A 216 8.12 -21.91 6.96
N GLU A 217 9.01 -21.00 6.55
CA GLU A 217 10.45 -21.15 6.79
C GLU A 217 10.75 -21.23 8.29
N PRO A 218 11.80 -21.97 8.71
CA PRO A 218 12.14 -22.12 10.13
C PRO A 218 12.29 -20.82 10.91
N PRO A 219 12.90 -19.73 10.37
CA PRO A 219 12.99 -18.44 11.06
C PRO A 219 11.63 -17.83 11.41
N VAL A 220 10.67 -17.88 10.48
CA VAL A 220 9.32 -17.38 10.71
C VAL A 220 8.59 -18.22 11.74
N LYS A 221 8.69 -19.55 11.61
CA LYS A 221 8.10 -20.49 12.58
C LYS A 221 8.64 -20.22 13.98
N ARG A 222 9.95 -20.10 14.14
CA ARG A 222 10.60 -19.77 15.41
C ARG A 222 10.04 -18.48 16.01
N TYR A 223 9.94 -17.41 15.20
CA TYR A 223 9.43 -16.13 15.66
C TYR A 223 7.99 -16.23 16.19
N ILE A 224 7.14 -16.94 15.47
CA ILE A 224 5.72 -17.11 15.86
C ILE A 224 5.61 -18.02 17.10
N ASP A 225 6.38 -19.11 17.18
CA ASP A 225 6.39 -19.97 18.35
C ASP A 225 6.82 -19.19 19.62
N GLU A 226 7.80 -18.29 19.51
CA GLU A 226 8.20 -17.40 20.61
C GLU A 226 7.10 -16.42 21.02
N CYS A 227 6.31 -15.89 20.05
CA CYS A 227 5.16 -15.05 20.36
C CYS A 227 4.04 -15.83 21.06
N LEU A 228 3.77 -17.05 20.60
CA LEU A 228 2.73 -17.92 21.17
C LEU A 228 3.08 -18.49 22.54
N ALA A 229 4.36 -18.61 22.87
CA ALA A 229 4.82 -19.05 24.19
C ALA A 229 4.48 -18.06 25.32
N GLY A 230 4.13 -16.82 24.96
CA GLY A 230 3.65 -15.83 25.92
C GLY A 230 4.68 -15.40 26.98
N ALA A 231 4.18 -15.01 28.15
CA ALA A 231 5.01 -14.53 29.26
C ALA A 231 5.97 -15.60 29.82
N ASP A 232 5.61 -16.88 29.74
CA ASP A 232 6.44 -18.00 30.18
C ASP A 232 7.54 -18.37 29.16
N GLY A 233 7.47 -17.81 27.96
CA GLY A 233 8.40 -18.06 26.88
C GLY A 233 9.60 -17.10 26.86
N PRO A 234 10.46 -17.22 25.84
CA PRO A 234 11.70 -16.44 25.75
C PRO A 234 11.48 -14.93 25.55
N ARG A 235 10.25 -14.50 25.24
CA ARG A 235 9.89 -13.09 25.06
C ARG A 235 9.47 -12.41 26.37
N GLY A 236 9.09 -13.17 27.41
CA GLY A 236 8.66 -12.66 28.71
C GLY A 236 7.43 -11.75 28.68
N LYS A 237 6.61 -11.86 27.62
CA LYS A 237 5.38 -11.06 27.43
C LYS A 237 4.39 -11.75 26.50
N ASP A 238 3.11 -11.49 26.70
CA ASP A 238 2.05 -12.02 25.86
C ASP A 238 1.92 -11.23 24.56
N PHE A 239 1.55 -11.94 23.50
CA PHE A 239 1.26 -11.35 22.18
C PHE A 239 -0.15 -11.67 21.74
N ASN A 240 -0.80 -10.72 21.06
CA ASN A 240 -2.10 -10.92 20.44
C ASN A 240 -1.96 -11.07 18.92
N MET A 241 -2.55 -12.12 18.36
CA MET A 241 -2.68 -12.25 16.91
C MET A 241 -3.84 -11.39 16.39
N ARG A 242 -3.57 -10.59 15.35
CA ARG A 242 -4.54 -9.74 14.69
C ARG A 242 -4.39 -9.87 13.18
N TRP A 243 -5.22 -10.64 12.53
CA TRP A 243 -5.18 -10.88 11.07
C TRP A 243 -6.51 -10.49 10.44
N VAL A 244 -6.49 -9.53 9.49
CA VAL A 244 -7.67 -9.05 8.77
C VAL A 244 -7.73 -9.66 7.37
N ALA A 245 -6.60 -10.04 6.80
CA ALA A 245 -6.45 -10.51 5.41
C ALA A 245 -6.73 -9.41 4.36
N SER A 246 -6.49 -8.15 4.72
CA SER A 246 -6.43 -6.99 3.84
C SER A 246 -5.20 -6.19 4.28
N MET A 247 -4.26 -5.98 3.37
CA MET A 247 -2.98 -5.35 3.71
C MET A 247 -3.17 -3.91 4.20
N VAL A 248 -4.05 -3.15 3.54
CA VAL A 248 -4.34 -1.75 3.96
C VAL A 248 -4.89 -1.69 5.38
N ALA A 249 -5.75 -2.64 5.77
CA ALA A 249 -6.35 -2.67 7.10
C ALA A 249 -5.33 -3.10 8.17
N ASP A 250 -4.53 -4.13 7.88
CA ASP A 250 -3.47 -4.59 8.78
C ASP A 250 -2.39 -3.53 8.95
N VAL A 251 -1.94 -2.87 7.86
CA VAL A 251 -0.94 -1.79 7.92
C VAL A 251 -1.49 -0.57 8.64
N PHE A 252 -2.75 -0.18 8.41
CA PHE A 252 -3.36 0.94 9.13
C PHE A 252 -3.40 0.69 10.64
N ARG A 253 -3.69 -0.54 11.08
CA ARG A 253 -3.60 -0.93 12.48
C ARG A 253 -2.18 -0.82 13.02
N VAL A 254 -1.17 -1.31 12.26
CA VAL A 254 0.25 -1.20 12.63
C VAL A 254 0.68 0.26 12.77
N LEU A 255 0.28 1.13 11.84
CA LEU A 255 0.53 2.57 11.90
C LEU A 255 -0.11 3.23 13.13
N SER A 256 -1.30 2.75 13.53
CA SER A 256 -2.08 3.37 14.61
C SER A 256 -1.58 3.01 16.01
N ARG A 257 -1.05 1.79 16.23
CA ARG A 257 -0.70 1.32 17.58
C ARG A 257 0.48 0.36 17.66
N GLY A 258 1.21 0.18 16.57
CA GLY A 258 2.28 -0.80 16.47
C GLY A 258 1.76 -2.18 16.08
N GLY A 259 2.70 -3.09 15.90
CA GLY A 259 2.44 -4.45 15.43
C GLY A 259 3.47 -4.87 14.41
N ILE A 260 3.45 -6.16 14.07
CA ILE A 260 4.19 -6.70 12.94
C ILE A 260 3.21 -7.45 12.02
N PHE A 261 3.25 -7.14 10.73
CA PHE A 261 2.54 -7.86 9.68
C PHE A 261 3.52 -8.76 8.95
N LEU A 262 3.16 -10.04 8.79
CA LEU A 262 3.98 -11.04 8.13
C LEU A 262 3.19 -11.74 7.02
N TYR A 263 3.68 -11.62 5.80
CA TYR A 263 3.27 -12.44 4.67
C TYR A 263 4.53 -13.06 4.04
N PRO A 264 5.13 -14.06 4.74
CA PRO A 264 6.45 -14.59 4.38
C PRO A 264 6.38 -15.52 3.18
N ARG A 265 7.57 -15.87 2.66
CA ARG A 265 7.72 -17.02 1.78
C ARG A 265 7.31 -18.28 2.51
N ASP A 266 6.86 -19.26 1.74
CA ASP A 266 6.56 -20.59 2.25
C ASP A 266 6.92 -21.67 1.20
N SER A 267 6.82 -22.94 1.56
CA SER A 267 7.17 -24.05 0.67
C SER A 267 6.34 -24.11 -0.62
N LYS A 268 5.14 -23.51 -0.64
CA LYS A 268 4.27 -23.39 -1.82
C LYS A 268 4.51 -22.09 -2.58
N GLN A 269 4.80 -21.00 -1.88
CA GLN A 269 4.99 -19.65 -2.42
C GLN A 269 6.43 -19.19 -2.18
N LYS A 270 7.34 -19.70 -3.00
CA LYS A 270 8.79 -19.49 -2.83
C LYS A 270 9.24 -18.05 -3.04
N GLU A 271 8.52 -17.28 -3.85
CA GLU A 271 8.79 -15.85 -4.07
C GLU A 271 8.05 -14.95 -3.08
N GLY A 272 7.01 -15.44 -2.44
CA GLY A 272 6.06 -14.68 -1.64
C GLY A 272 4.71 -14.57 -2.36
N ARG A 273 3.81 -13.74 -1.85
CA ARG A 273 2.45 -13.60 -2.38
C ARG A 273 2.14 -12.18 -2.84
N LEU A 274 2.63 -11.19 -2.11
CA LEU A 274 2.35 -9.78 -2.36
C LEU A 274 3.23 -9.27 -3.52
N ARG A 275 2.77 -8.20 -4.19
CA ARG A 275 3.48 -7.62 -5.33
C ARG A 275 4.47 -6.58 -4.85
N LEU A 276 5.72 -6.67 -5.35
CA LEU A 276 6.77 -5.73 -4.96
C LEU A 276 6.39 -4.29 -5.29
N MET A 277 5.89 -4.05 -6.50
CA MET A 277 5.71 -2.71 -7.04
C MET A 277 4.45 -2.01 -6.55
N TYR A 278 3.35 -2.74 -6.38
CA TYR A 278 2.03 -2.16 -6.09
C TYR A 278 1.69 -2.13 -4.60
N GLU A 279 2.23 -3.10 -3.82
CA GLU A 279 1.89 -3.30 -2.41
C GLU A 279 3.12 -3.10 -1.51
N ALA A 280 4.18 -3.90 -1.71
CA ALA A 280 5.30 -3.96 -0.78
C ALA A 280 6.11 -2.65 -0.74
N ASN A 281 6.47 -2.08 -1.89
CA ASN A 281 7.23 -0.83 -1.98
C ASN A 281 6.49 0.37 -1.37
N PRO A 282 5.22 0.68 -1.75
CA PRO A 282 4.49 1.78 -1.12
C PRO A 282 4.31 1.59 0.38
N MET A 283 3.96 0.39 0.84
CA MET A 283 3.79 0.12 2.27
C MET A 283 5.11 0.19 3.04
N ALA A 284 6.21 -0.29 2.44
CA ALA A 284 7.53 -0.18 3.04
C ALA A 284 7.95 1.29 3.23
N LEU A 285 7.73 2.15 2.22
CA LEU A 285 8.03 3.58 2.34
C LEU A 285 7.22 4.23 3.47
N ILE A 286 5.91 3.95 3.53
CA ILE A 286 5.04 4.47 4.57
C ILE A 286 5.50 4.01 5.97
N VAL A 287 5.77 2.72 6.12
CA VAL A 287 6.18 2.13 7.41
C VAL A 287 7.54 2.69 7.87
N GLU A 288 8.55 2.79 6.97
CA GLU A 288 9.86 3.37 7.31
C GLU A 288 9.75 4.85 7.65
N GLN A 289 8.95 5.63 6.92
CA GLN A 289 8.68 7.04 7.22
C GLN A 289 7.95 7.25 8.56
N ALA A 290 7.20 6.25 9.01
CA ALA A 290 6.57 6.23 10.33
C ALA A 290 7.50 5.71 11.44
N GLY A 291 8.78 5.38 11.15
CA GLY A 291 9.75 4.90 12.15
C GLY A 291 9.74 3.38 12.37
N GLY A 292 9.00 2.63 11.57
CA GLY A 292 9.04 1.17 11.53
C GLY A 292 10.15 0.63 10.61
N ALA A 293 10.05 -0.63 10.24
CA ALA A 293 10.94 -1.29 9.28
C ALA A 293 10.15 -2.23 8.36
N ALA A 294 10.72 -2.53 7.18
CA ALA A 294 10.13 -3.44 6.21
C ALA A 294 11.21 -4.28 5.49
N THR A 295 11.00 -5.60 5.41
CA THR A 295 11.97 -6.57 4.84
C THR A 295 11.26 -7.72 4.14
N ASP A 296 11.97 -8.39 3.23
CA ASP A 296 11.55 -9.69 2.69
C ASP A 296 11.93 -10.89 3.60
N GLY A 297 12.44 -10.57 4.79
CA GLY A 297 13.06 -11.49 5.75
C GLY A 297 14.59 -11.45 5.72
N ARG A 298 15.21 -10.93 4.67
CA ARG A 298 16.67 -10.87 4.46
C ARG A 298 17.16 -9.48 4.09
N THR A 299 16.48 -8.84 3.17
CA THR A 299 16.83 -7.54 2.58
C THR A 299 15.73 -6.53 2.87
N PRO A 300 16.04 -5.26 3.17
CA PRO A 300 15.03 -4.21 3.23
C PRO A 300 14.28 -4.09 1.90
N ILE A 301 12.95 -4.02 1.96
CA ILE A 301 12.11 -4.01 0.74
C ILE A 301 12.49 -2.86 -0.19
N LEU A 302 12.73 -1.66 0.34
CA LEU A 302 13.04 -0.48 -0.47
C LEU A 302 14.37 -0.58 -1.22
N ASP A 303 15.28 -1.49 -0.82
CA ASP A 303 16.60 -1.70 -1.45
C ASP A 303 16.56 -2.74 -2.58
N LEU A 304 15.44 -3.45 -2.74
CA LEU A 304 15.28 -4.44 -3.77
C LEU A 304 15.19 -3.79 -5.15
N GLN A 305 15.95 -4.33 -6.12
CA GLN A 305 15.82 -3.96 -7.52
C GLN A 305 14.71 -4.80 -8.15
N PRO A 306 13.60 -4.20 -8.62
CA PRO A 306 12.57 -4.94 -9.34
C PRO A 306 13.11 -5.47 -10.68
N GLU A 307 12.75 -6.72 -11.00
CA GLU A 307 13.12 -7.38 -12.25
C GLU A 307 11.97 -7.41 -13.25
N LYS A 308 10.74 -7.37 -12.77
CA LYS A 308 9.49 -7.36 -13.56
C LYS A 308 8.37 -6.63 -12.80
N LEU A 309 7.40 -6.13 -13.55
CA LEU A 309 6.32 -5.29 -13.04
C LEU A 309 5.47 -6.02 -11.98
N HIS A 310 5.09 -7.27 -12.24
CA HIS A 310 4.25 -8.09 -11.36
C HIS A 310 5.07 -9.02 -10.45
N GLN A 311 6.31 -8.63 -10.12
CA GLN A 311 7.17 -9.42 -9.22
C GLN A 311 6.51 -9.61 -7.86
N ARG A 312 6.43 -10.87 -7.42
CA ARG A 312 5.96 -11.21 -6.07
C ARG A 312 7.12 -11.21 -5.08
N ILE A 313 6.79 -10.93 -3.82
CA ILE A 313 7.76 -10.84 -2.73
C ILE A 313 7.14 -11.28 -1.40
N ALA A 314 7.98 -11.72 -0.47
CA ALA A 314 7.63 -11.83 0.94
C ALA A 314 7.61 -10.45 1.59
N VAL A 315 6.70 -10.23 2.51
CA VAL A 315 6.58 -8.95 3.23
C VAL A 315 6.54 -9.19 4.72
N ILE A 316 7.45 -8.55 5.43
CA ILE A 316 7.50 -8.48 6.90
C ILE A 316 7.71 -7.01 7.23
N LEU A 317 6.75 -6.36 7.87
CA LEU A 317 6.82 -4.93 8.17
C LEU A 317 6.13 -4.58 9.47
N GLY A 318 6.53 -3.45 10.08
CA GLY A 318 5.90 -2.92 11.28
C GLY A 318 6.89 -2.39 12.30
N SER A 319 6.64 -2.65 13.58
CA SER A 319 7.48 -2.23 14.71
C SER A 319 8.92 -2.70 14.53
N LYS A 320 9.85 -1.74 14.54
CA LYS A 320 11.24 -1.95 14.11
C LYS A 320 11.93 -3.10 14.85
N ASN A 321 11.81 -3.16 16.17
CA ASN A 321 12.48 -4.19 16.97
C ASN A 321 11.99 -5.61 16.64
N GLU A 322 10.73 -5.77 16.26
CA GLU A 322 10.16 -7.06 15.87
C GLU A 322 10.61 -7.48 14.47
N VAL A 323 10.63 -6.53 13.52
CA VAL A 323 11.12 -6.78 12.15
C VAL A 323 12.61 -7.13 12.16
N GLU A 324 13.43 -6.40 12.92
CA GLU A 324 14.86 -6.69 13.07
C GLU A 324 15.10 -8.07 13.72
N ARG A 325 14.28 -8.44 14.70
CA ARG A 325 14.35 -9.75 15.35
C ARG A 325 14.11 -10.88 14.35
N VAL A 326 13.00 -10.88 13.63
CA VAL A 326 12.70 -11.94 12.66
C VAL A 326 13.74 -11.99 11.55
N THR A 327 14.24 -10.83 11.09
CA THR A 327 15.33 -10.74 10.11
C THR A 327 16.61 -11.40 10.63
N SER A 328 16.94 -11.21 11.91
CA SER A 328 18.13 -11.83 12.53
C SER A 328 18.08 -13.36 12.54
N TYR A 329 16.88 -13.95 12.56
CA TYR A 329 16.70 -15.40 12.50
C TYR A 329 16.95 -15.99 11.11
N HIS A 330 16.82 -15.17 10.05
CA HIS A 330 17.14 -15.57 8.68
C HIS A 330 18.64 -15.51 8.36
N ARG A 331 19.45 -14.86 9.22
CA ARG A 331 20.91 -14.74 9.03
C ARG A 331 21.69 -15.84 9.72
N LYS A 332 21.04 -16.65 10.52
CA LYS A 332 21.63 -17.80 11.27
C LYS A 332 21.32 -19.10 10.53
#